data_5f7dabb5eefd8974b597f7c46ca13a9d
#
_entry.id   5f7dabb5eefd8974b597f7c46ca13a9d
#
_cell.length_a   1.000
_cell.length_b   1.000
_cell.length_c   1.000
_cell.angle_alpha   90.00
_cell.angle_beta   90.00
_cell.angle_gamma   90.00
#
_symmetry.space_group_name_H-M   'P 1'
#
loop_
_entity.id
_entity.type
_entity.pdbx_description
1 polymer ?
#
loop_
_entity_poly.entity_id
_entity_poly.type
_entity_poly.pdbx_seq_one_letter_code
_entity_poly.pdbx_strand_id
1 'polypeptide(L)'
;MITGYVFENGKLVEADDQEANTSPVLICTEPDQIEKKFIQTKFDLGIHTLQSILDENELPRIENRDNKIVVICKHPMHIGIIDRDIDSRVMSLGAVIYEDRLLFIFNEKISFKDFLFAPMRVEDIRDVLINVLHRTTLHFHEHLRCMSLAMEQLEEEVIETASSDQLMMLFSLGKSMTYYASALNGNNALIERIYNNTQKLGFNDIQKETLDDIRLDSAQCCQEAQITTTIMTKMTDARISLMGNNVSNLMKRLTIISIIMMPMNLIAGIGGMSEFTVFNEEYFKMPMAVSYPILFLFLGIVGFLTYKCLQKMYLL
;
A
#
# COMPACT_ATOMS: atom_id res chain seq x y z
N MET A 1 18.07 23.28 2.18
CA MET A 1 19.02 23.61 3.26
C MET A 1 20.22 22.68 3.14
N ILE A 2 21.47 23.24 3.18
CA ILE A 2 22.70 22.45 3.05
C ILE A 2 23.42 22.45 4.39
N THR A 3 23.75 21.26 4.91
CA THR A 3 24.44 21.06 6.19
C THR A 3 25.70 20.23 5.95
N GLY A 4 26.83 20.62 6.53
CA GLY A 4 28.10 19.89 6.46
C GLY A 4 28.31 19.00 7.70
N TYR A 5 29.00 17.87 7.52
CA TYR A 5 29.36 16.96 8.60
C TYR A 5 30.82 16.55 8.50
N VAL A 6 31.47 16.43 9.64
CA VAL A 6 32.86 16.02 9.79
C VAL A 6 32.99 14.76 10.63
N PHE A 7 34.08 14.03 10.44
CA PHE A 7 34.35 12.82 11.23
C PHE A 7 35.08 13.17 12.52
N GLU A 8 34.47 12.86 13.66
CA GLU A 8 35.08 13.00 15.00
C GLU A 8 34.88 11.73 15.83
N ASN A 9 35.98 11.15 16.29
CA ASN A 9 35.97 9.96 17.17
C ASN A 9 35.10 8.79 16.66
N GLY A 10 35.09 8.55 15.34
CA GLY A 10 34.28 7.50 14.70
C GLY A 10 32.78 7.81 14.64
N LYS A 11 32.40 9.08 14.73
CA LYS A 11 31.03 9.60 14.57
C LYS A 11 31.01 10.77 13.60
N LEU A 12 29.85 10.99 13.01
CA LEU A 12 29.56 12.20 12.23
C LEU A 12 29.02 13.28 13.13
N VAL A 13 29.68 14.45 13.11
CA VAL A 13 29.30 15.63 13.87
C VAL A 13 29.01 16.76 12.87
N GLU A 14 28.00 17.53 13.15
CA GLU A 14 27.61 18.67 12.34
C GLU A 14 28.69 19.76 12.38
N ALA A 15 29.14 20.20 11.23
CA ALA A 15 30.17 21.24 11.10
C ALA A 15 29.57 22.63 11.28
N ASP A 16 30.38 23.58 11.74
CA ASP A 16 29.98 24.98 11.81
C ASP A 16 29.66 25.54 10.42
N ASP A 17 28.75 26.52 10.34
CA ASP A 17 28.26 27.13 9.09
C ASP A 17 29.39 27.61 8.15
N GLN A 18 30.54 28.02 8.71
CA GLN A 18 31.69 28.46 7.93
C GLN A 18 32.47 27.31 7.27
N GLU A 19 32.45 26.14 7.87
CA GLU A 19 33.14 24.92 7.38
C GLU A 19 32.21 23.97 6.62
N ALA A 20 30.90 24.19 6.68
CA ALA A 20 29.89 23.32 6.05
C ALA A 20 30.23 23.05 4.57
N ASN A 21 30.70 24.06 3.86
CA ASN A 21 31.00 23.96 2.43
C ASN A 21 32.29 23.15 2.09
N THR A 22 33.17 22.91 3.05
CA THR A 22 34.43 22.18 2.89
C THR A 22 34.38 20.79 3.52
N SER A 23 33.31 20.48 4.22
CA SER A 23 33.10 19.21 4.93
C SER A 23 33.15 18.00 3.97
N PRO A 24 33.65 16.83 4.46
CA PRO A 24 33.70 15.60 3.68
C PRO A 24 32.31 15.03 3.37
N VAL A 25 31.31 15.27 4.23
CA VAL A 25 29.94 14.84 4.01
C VAL A 25 29.02 16.06 3.99
N LEU A 26 28.25 16.18 2.93
CA LEU A 26 27.30 17.25 2.71
C LEU A 26 25.90 16.65 2.56
N ILE A 27 24.93 17.31 3.17
CA ILE A 27 23.54 16.89 3.13
C ILE A 27 22.69 18.06 2.67
N CYS A 28 21.94 17.84 1.62
CA CYS A 28 21.01 18.80 1.07
C CYS A 28 19.59 18.26 1.18
N THR A 29 18.76 18.92 1.98
CA THR A 29 17.35 18.59 2.16
C THR A 29 16.48 19.66 1.50
N GLU A 30 15.49 19.23 0.71
CA GLU A 30 14.52 20.10 0.03
C GLU A 30 15.20 21.30 -0.67
N PRO A 31 16.09 21.04 -1.67
CA PRO A 31 16.88 22.09 -2.28
C PRO A 31 16.01 23.12 -3.01
N ASP A 32 16.20 24.40 -2.70
CA ASP A 32 15.62 25.52 -3.44
C ASP A 32 16.32 25.72 -4.79
N GLN A 33 15.87 26.67 -5.60
CA GLN A 33 16.45 26.97 -6.93
C GLN A 33 17.90 27.47 -6.84
N ILE A 34 18.27 28.15 -5.76
CA ILE A 34 19.61 28.66 -5.53
C ILE A 34 20.53 27.53 -5.15
N GLU A 35 20.10 26.68 -4.24
CA GLU A 35 20.82 25.49 -3.79
C GLU A 35 21.00 24.45 -4.92
N LYS A 36 19.99 24.27 -5.78
CA LYS A 36 20.10 23.44 -6.99
C LYS A 36 21.21 23.94 -7.92
N LYS A 37 21.28 25.25 -8.18
CA LYS A 37 22.35 25.86 -8.99
C LYS A 37 23.72 25.73 -8.32
N PHE A 38 23.78 25.91 -7.00
CA PHE A 38 25.01 25.74 -6.24
C PHE A 38 25.54 24.30 -6.35
N ILE A 39 24.68 23.29 -6.15
CA ILE A 39 25.05 21.87 -6.29
C ILE A 39 25.53 21.59 -7.70
N GLN A 40 24.83 22.04 -8.73
CA GLN A 40 25.22 21.86 -10.13
C GLN A 40 26.60 22.45 -10.43
N THR A 41 26.87 23.67 -9.96
CA THR A 41 28.12 24.34 -10.25
C THR A 41 29.28 23.79 -9.43
N LYS A 42 29.08 23.54 -8.14
CA LYS A 42 30.16 23.13 -7.22
C LYS A 42 30.55 21.67 -7.39
N PHE A 43 29.55 20.79 -7.62
CA PHE A 43 29.76 19.36 -7.79
C PHE A 43 29.72 18.91 -9.25
N ASP A 44 29.62 19.89 -10.17
CA ASP A 44 29.52 19.65 -11.62
C ASP A 44 28.49 18.56 -11.92
N LEU A 45 27.33 18.63 -11.25
CA LEU A 45 26.25 17.66 -11.38
C LEU A 45 25.34 18.06 -12.52
N GLY A 46 25.20 17.19 -13.53
CA GLY A 46 24.32 17.44 -14.67
C GLY A 46 22.86 17.71 -14.25
N ILE A 47 22.19 18.60 -14.97
CA ILE A 47 20.78 18.95 -14.70
C ILE A 47 19.88 17.71 -14.65
N HIS A 48 20.06 16.79 -15.60
CA HIS A 48 19.30 15.55 -15.67
C HIS A 48 19.52 14.65 -14.45
N THR A 49 20.77 14.53 -13.98
CA THR A 49 21.09 13.72 -12.80
C THR A 49 20.43 14.29 -11.55
N LEU A 50 20.47 15.61 -11.37
CA LEU A 50 19.80 16.26 -10.25
C LEU A 50 18.28 16.12 -10.33
N GLN A 51 17.70 16.24 -11.52
CA GLN A 51 16.26 16.02 -11.72
C GLN A 51 15.87 14.58 -11.38
N SER A 52 16.65 13.59 -11.83
CA SER A 52 16.43 12.17 -11.49
C SER A 52 16.52 11.88 -9.99
N ILE A 53 17.45 12.50 -9.28
CA ILE A 53 17.55 12.35 -7.82
C ILE A 53 16.29 12.90 -7.12
N LEU A 54 15.73 13.97 -7.64
CA LEU A 54 14.56 14.65 -7.07
C LEU A 54 13.22 14.09 -7.57
N ASP A 55 13.23 13.15 -8.53
CA ASP A 55 12.02 12.51 -9.03
C ASP A 55 11.61 11.34 -8.12
N GLU A 56 10.40 11.45 -7.57
CA GLU A 56 9.82 10.40 -6.71
C GLU A 56 9.59 9.07 -7.44
N ASN A 57 9.49 9.08 -8.77
CA ASN A 57 9.25 7.89 -9.59
C ASN A 57 10.52 7.28 -10.17
N GLU A 58 11.68 7.90 -9.93
CA GLU A 58 12.96 7.41 -10.47
C GLU A 58 13.33 6.05 -9.91
N LEU A 59 13.92 5.19 -10.75
CA LEU A 59 14.31 3.84 -10.35
C LEU A 59 15.68 3.85 -9.61
N PRO A 60 15.84 3.05 -8.55
CA PRO A 60 17.12 2.86 -7.89
C PRO A 60 18.20 2.40 -8.86
N ARG A 61 19.34 3.07 -8.86
CA ARG A 61 20.48 2.73 -9.70
C ARG A 61 21.79 3.32 -9.23
N ILE A 62 22.87 2.78 -9.73
CA ILE A 62 24.21 3.33 -9.60
C ILE A 62 24.75 3.69 -10.99
N GLU A 63 25.29 4.87 -11.12
CA GLU A 63 25.95 5.37 -12.34
C GLU A 63 27.37 5.81 -12.00
N ASN A 64 28.30 5.50 -12.90
CA ASN A 64 29.67 6.04 -12.83
C ASN A 64 29.87 6.93 -14.05
N ARG A 65 30.00 8.25 -13.83
CA ARG A 65 30.18 9.26 -14.86
C ARG A 65 31.23 10.28 -14.40
N ASP A 66 32.16 10.62 -15.27
CA ASP A 66 33.11 11.72 -15.07
C ASP A 66 33.82 11.70 -13.70
N ASN A 67 34.33 10.51 -13.31
CA ASN A 67 34.97 10.29 -12.01
C ASN A 67 34.07 10.48 -10.78
N LYS A 68 32.74 10.42 -10.96
CA LYS A 68 31.73 10.54 -9.93
C LYS A 68 30.86 9.30 -9.90
N ILE A 69 30.49 8.86 -8.72
CA ILE A 69 29.57 7.74 -8.53
C ILE A 69 28.27 8.32 -8.00
N VAL A 70 27.21 8.17 -8.78
CA VAL A 70 25.86 8.59 -8.40
C VAL A 70 25.07 7.34 -8.01
N VAL A 71 24.55 7.35 -6.80
CA VAL A 71 23.67 6.30 -6.25
C VAL A 71 22.30 6.93 -6.03
N ILE A 72 21.27 6.36 -6.64
CA ILE A 72 19.88 6.74 -6.37
C ILE A 72 19.22 5.54 -5.74
N CYS A 73 18.67 5.72 -4.54
CA CYS A 73 17.92 4.69 -3.83
C CYS A 73 16.57 5.24 -3.35
N LYS A 74 15.69 4.35 -2.94
CA LYS A 74 14.40 4.67 -2.34
C LYS A 74 14.48 4.56 -0.84
N HIS A 75 13.77 5.45 -0.15
CA HIS A 75 13.55 5.35 1.29
C HIS A 75 12.07 5.56 1.63
N PRO A 76 11.56 4.91 2.69
CA PRO A 76 10.19 5.11 3.11
C PRO A 76 10.05 6.43 3.87
N MET A 77 8.96 7.14 3.64
CA MET A 77 8.51 8.25 4.50
C MET A 77 7.81 7.72 5.76
N HIS A 78 7.53 8.59 6.70
CA HIS A 78 6.74 8.23 7.87
C HIS A 78 5.37 7.66 7.47
N ILE A 79 4.97 6.55 8.11
CA ILE A 79 3.63 6.01 7.98
C ILE A 79 2.69 6.91 8.78
N GLY A 80 1.68 7.47 8.11
CA GLY A 80 0.60 8.23 8.71
C GLY A 80 -0.75 7.61 8.39
N ILE A 81 -1.70 7.72 9.30
CA ILE A 81 -3.11 7.44 9.04
C ILE A 81 -3.80 8.80 8.91
N ILE A 82 -4.19 9.16 7.69
CA ILE A 82 -4.92 10.40 7.38
C ILE A 82 -6.30 10.00 6.87
N ASP A 83 -7.37 10.41 7.56
CA ASP A 83 -8.75 10.16 7.17
C ASP A 83 -9.09 8.69 6.83
N ARG A 84 -8.55 7.74 7.60
CA ARG A 84 -8.63 6.28 7.38
C ARG A 84 -7.85 5.77 6.15
N ASP A 85 -7.03 6.62 5.56
CA ASP A 85 -6.11 6.23 4.49
C ASP A 85 -4.71 6.06 5.07
N ILE A 86 -4.01 5.00 4.67
CA ILE A 86 -2.63 4.77 5.10
C ILE A 86 -1.72 5.52 4.12
N ASP A 87 -1.26 6.69 4.55
CA ASP A 87 -0.26 7.44 3.77
C ASP A 87 1.13 6.85 4.06
N SER A 88 1.60 6.03 3.14
CA SER A 88 2.92 5.42 3.18
C SER A 88 3.58 5.64 1.82
N ARG A 89 4.27 6.77 1.68
CA ARG A 89 4.98 7.14 0.47
C ARG A 89 6.43 6.67 0.50
N VAL A 90 6.98 6.49 -0.68
CA VAL A 90 8.39 6.15 -0.90
C VAL A 90 9.02 7.27 -1.71
N MET A 91 10.11 7.82 -1.19
CA MET A 91 10.82 8.93 -1.80
C MET A 91 12.17 8.51 -2.37
N SER A 92 12.73 9.34 -3.23
CA SER A 92 14.08 9.15 -3.78
C SER A 92 15.10 9.86 -2.90
N LEU A 93 16.24 9.19 -2.72
CA LEU A 93 17.45 9.68 -2.07
C LEU A 93 18.59 9.55 -3.07
N GLY A 94 19.32 10.64 -3.33
CA GLY A 94 20.54 10.61 -4.10
C GLY A 94 21.79 10.71 -3.22
N ALA A 95 22.79 9.89 -3.48
CA ALA A 95 24.13 10.02 -2.93
C ALA A 95 25.14 10.16 -4.08
N VAL A 96 25.96 11.20 -4.03
CA VAL A 96 27.01 11.45 -5.01
C VAL A 96 28.35 11.38 -4.30
N ILE A 97 29.15 10.37 -4.68
CA ILE A 97 30.52 10.20 -4.19
C ILE A 97 31.44 10.90 -5.17
N TYR A 98 32.19 11.84 -4.67
CA TYR A 98 33.11 12.67 -5.43
C TYR A 98 34.48 12.69 -4.74
N GLU A 99 35.46 11.99 -5.26
CA GLU A 99 36.79 11.84 -4.65
C GLU A 99 36.72 11.51 -3.15
N ASP A 100 36.98 12.51 -2.30
CA ASP A 100 36.96 12.39 -0.83
C ASP A 100 35.70 13.03 -0.20
N ARG A 101 34.67 13.27 -1.00
CA ARG A 101 33.41 13.89 -0.53
C ARG A 101 32.20 13.07 -0.89
N LEU A 102 31.21 13.16 -0.04
CA LEU A 102 29.91 12.52 -0.21
C LEU A 102 28.81 13.57 -0.07
N LEU A 103 27.98 13.70 -1.08
CA LEU A 103 26.81 14.57 -1.07
C LEU A 103 25.54 13.74 -1.06
N PHE A 104 24.71 13.89 -0.04
CA PHE A 104 23.35 13.39 -0.03
C PHE A 104 22.36 14.47 -0.43
N ILE A 105 21.37 14.10 -1.25
CA ILE A 105 20.28 14.98 -1.69
C ILE A 105 18.96 14.28 -1.41
N PHE A 106 18.12 14.93 -0.60
CA PHE A 106 16.78 14.48 -0.27
C PHE A 106 15.77 15.47 -0.82
N ASN A 107 14.67 14.96 -1.35
CA ASN A 107 13.58 15.81 -1.87
C ASN A 107 12.64 16.31 -0.77
N GLU A 108 12.89 15.97 0.47
CA GLU A 108 12.10 16.35 1.63
C GLU A 108 12.96 16.87 2.77
N LYS A 109 12.30 17.53 3.75
CA LYS A 109 12.95 18.00 4.97
C LYS A 109 13.05 16.86 5.97
N ILE A 110 14.23 16.32 6.12
CA ILE A 110 14.54 15.23 7.04
C ILE A 110 15.63 15.62 8.02
N SER A 111 15.65 14.97 9.19
CA SER A 111 16.81 14.98 10.07
C SER A 111 17.76 13.86 9.66
N PHE A 112 18.96 14.20 9.21
CA PHE A 112 19.92 13.18 8.78
C PHE A 112 20.34 12.22 9.91
N LYS A 113 20.22 12.66 11.16
CA LYS A 113 20.48 11.80 12.33
C LYS A 113 19.61 10.55 12.35
N ASP A 114 18.41 10.63 11.78
CA ASP A 114 17.46 9.50 11.68
C ASP A 114 17.92 8.45 10.65
N PHE A 115 18.81 8.85 9.72
CA PHE A 115 19.41 7.98 8.71
C PHE A 115 20.76 7.38 9.12
N LEU A 116 21.25 7.69 10.32
CA LEU A 116 22.48 7.10 10.85
C LEU A 116 22.14 5.98 11.83
N PHE A 117 22.66 4.80 11.56
CA PHE A 117 22.57 3.68 12.47
C PHE A 117 23.65 3.83 13.56
N ALA A 118 23.24 4.23 14.76
CA ALA A 118 24.13 4.62 15.86
C ALA A 118 25.23 3.59 16.27
N PRO A 119 25.06 2.26 16.14
CA PRO A 119 26.10 1.30 16.48
C PRO A 119 27.27 1.23 15.49
N MET A 120 27.08 1.71 14.24
CA MET A 120 28.17 1.65 13.26
C MET A 120 29.17 2.76 13.47
N ARG A 121 30.46 2.39 13.56
CA ARG A 121 31.56 3.33 13.55
C ARG A 121 31.77 3.86 12.14
N VAL A 122 31.93 5.17 12.01
CA VAL A 122 32.03 5.86 10.72
C VAL A 122 33.35 6.60 10.66
N GLU A 123 34.28 6.10 9.84
CA GLU A 123 35.62 6.65 9.68
C GLU A 123 35.88 7.19 8.25
N ASP A 124 35.09 6.74 7.28
CA ASP A 124 35.22 7.12 5.87
C ASP A 124 33.83 7.45 5.26
N ILE A 125 33.83 8.17 4.15
CA ILE A 125 32.61 8.51 3.38
C ILE A 125 31.85 7.26 2.93
N ARG A 126 32.54 6.15 2.70
CA ARG A 126 31.95 4.86 2.31
C ARG A 126 31.20 4.21 3.46
N ASP A 127 31.70 4.37 4.71
CA ASP A 127 30.98 3.92 5.91
C ASP A 127 29.66 4.67 6.05
N VAL A 128 29.63 5.98 5.72
CA VAL A 128 28.41 6.77 5.72
C VAL A 128 27.39 6.22 4.71
N LEU A 129 27.83 5.92 3.50
CA LEU A 129 26.97 5.36 2.47
C LEU A 129 26.38 4.01 2.91
N ILE A 130 27.23 3.11 3.42
CA ILE A 130 26.81 1.79 3.93
C ILE A 130 25.80 1.97 5.07
N ASN A 131 26.09 2.89 6.00
CA ASN A 131 25.21 3.17 7.12
C ASN A 131 23.82 3.66 6.68
N VAL A 132 23.76 4.56 5.71
CA VAL A 132 22.50 5.06 5.14
C VAL A 132 21.74 3.93 4.42
N LEU A 133 22.41 3.08 3.65
CA LEU A 133 21.77 1.94 2.99
C LEU A 133 21.22 0.94 4.01
N HIS A 134 21.99 0.65 5.07
CA HIS A 134 21.55 -0.23 6.15
C HIS A 134 20.34 0.34 6.88
N ARG A 135 20.39 1.60 7.30
CA ARG A 135 19.26 2.26 7.97
C ARG A 135 18.01 2.31 7.08
N THR A 136 18.19 2.57 5.80
CA THR A 136 17.09 2.55 4.82
C THR A 136 16.43 1.17 4.76
N THR A 137 17.22 0.10 4.72
CA THR A 137 16.71 -1.29 4.71
C THR A 137 15.95 -1.61 6.00
N LEU A 138 16.51 -1.27 7.16
CA LEU A 138 15.83 -1.45 8.45
C LEU A 138 14.52 -0.66 8.53
N HIS A 139 14.50 0.57 8.03
CA HIS A 139 13.32 1.42 8.03
C HIS A 139 12.20 0.83 7.16
N PHE A 140 12.54 0.28 6.00
CA PHE A 140 11.58 -0.49 5.20
C PHE A 140 11.03 -1.70 5.95
N HIS A 141 11.88 -2.44 6.65
CA HIS A 141 11.46 -3.60 7.43
C HIS A 141 10.52 -3.21 8.58
N GLU A 142 10.82 -2.14 9.32
CA GLU A 142 9.95 -1.58 10.36
C GLU A 142 8.57 -1.22 9.79
N HIS A 143 8.52 -0.57 8.63
CA HIS A 143 7.28 -0.19 7.96
C HIS A 143 6.49 -1.40 7.45
N LEU A 144 7.14 -2.38 6.84
CA LEU A 144 6.49 -3.62 6.41
C LEU A 144 5.82 -4.34 7.58
N ARG A 145 6.51 -4.39 8.73
CA ARG A 145 5.93 -4.98 9.94
C ARG A 145 4.68 -4.23 10.40
N CYS A 146 4.70 -2.90 10.40
CA CYS A 146 3.52 -2.10 10.72
C CYS A 146 2.36 -2.36 9.74
N MET A 147 2.64 -2.43 8.44
CA MET A 147 1.63 -2.73 7.42
C MET A 147 1.07 -4.14 7.55
N SER A 148 1.90 -5.13 7.87
CA SER A 148 1.47 -6.51 8.09
C SER A 148 0.53 -6.61 9.30
N LEU A 149 0.84 -5.91 10.40
CA LEU A 149 -0.05 -5.85 11.57
C LEU A 149 -1.39 -5.17 11.25
N ALA A 150 -1.36 -4.07 10.47
CA ALA A 150 -2.58 -3.41 10.02
C ALA A 150 -3.44 -4.33 9.12
N MET A 151 -2.79 -5.14 8.28
CA MET A 151 -3.46 -6.13 7.45
C MET A 151 -4.14 -7.23 8.29
N GLU A 152 -3.46 -7.78 9.31
CA GLU A 152 -4.02 -8.78 10.22
C GLU A 152 -5.25 -8.24 10.97
N GLN A 153 -5.20 -7.00 11.45
CA GLN A 153 -6.34 -6.35 12.10
C GLN A 153 -7.53 -6.20 11.14
N LEU A 154 -7.27 -5.77 9.90
CA LEU A 154 -8.30 -5.68 8.88
C LEU A 154 -8.88 -7.05 8.52
N GLU A 155 -8.09 -8.13 8.57
CA GLU A 155 -8.56 -9.50 8.33
C GLU A 155 -9.57 -9.95 9.39
N GLU A 156 -9.29 -9.73 10.66
CA GLU A 156 -10.19 -10.08 11.77
C GLU A 156 -11.52 -9.31 11.70
N GLU A 157 -11.48 -8.00 11.47
CA GLU A 157 -12.68 -7.17 11.34
C GLU A 157 -13.54 -7.53 10.11
N VAL A 158 -12.89 -8.00 9.06
CA VAL A 158 -13.48 -8.37 7.77
C VAL A 158 -14.44 -9.55 7.89
N ILE A 159 -14.20 -10.45 8.81
CA ILE A 159 -15.04 -11.64 9.04
C ILE A 159 -16.40 -11.22 9.62
N GLU A 160 -16.46 -10.16 10.42
CA GLU A 160 -17.66 -9.75 11.14
C GLU A 160 -18.57 -8.76 10.37
N THR A 161 -17.99 -7.80 9.64
CA THR A 161 -18.77 -6.73 8.98
C THR A 161 -18.22 -6.37 7.61
N ALA A 162 -19.02 -6.56 6.56
CA ALA A 162 -18.68 -6.18 5.19
C ALA A 162 -18.94 -4.68 4.95
N SER A 163 -18.10 -3.78 5.47
CA SER A 163 -18.24 -2.35 5.21
C SER A 163 -17.44 -1.90 3.97
N SER A 164 -17.97 -0.90 3.26
CA SER A 164 -17.29 -0.28 2.13
C SER A 164 -15.99 0.41 2.55
N ASP A 165 -15.95 0.94 3.77
CA ASP A 165 -14.79 1.66 4.32
C ASP A 165 -13.59 0.72 4.51
N GLN A 166 -13.82 -0.50 4.99
CA GLN A 166 -12.78 -1.51 5.16
C GLN A 166 -12.17 -1.94 3.81
N LEU A 167 -12.99 -2.03 2.77
CA LEU A 167 -12.52 -2.32 1.43
C LEU A 167 -11.61 -1.20 0.91
N MET A 168 -11.96 0.06 1.15
CA MET A 168 -11.14 1.21 0.78
C MET A 168 -9.79 1.18 1.52
N MET A 169 -9.77 0.86 2.82
CA MET A 169 -8.52 0.71 3.58
C MET A 169 -7.64 -0.42 3.03
N LEU A 170 -8.24 -1.56 2.66
CA LEU A 170 -7.52 -2.65 2.00
C LEU A 170 -6.89 -2.22 0.66
N PHE A 171 -7.62 -1.47 -0.16
CA PHE A 171 -7.08 -0.95 -1.42
C PHE A 171 -5.93 0.04 -1.19
N SER A 172 -6.06 0.94 -0.22
CA SER A 172 -5.01 1.90 0.13
C SER A 172 -3.75 1.18 0.61
N LEU A 173 -3.90 0.24 1.54
CA LEU A 173 -2.79 -0.57 2.03
C LEU A 173 -2.16 -1.40 0.90
N GLY A 174 -2.96 -2.02 0.02
CA GLY A 174 -2.47 -2.78 -1.13
C GLY A 174 -1.70 -1.92 -2.13
N LYS A 175 -2.15 -0.69 -2.37
CA LYS A 175 -1.44 0.30 -3.17
C LYS A 175 -0.09 0.65 -2.56
N SER A 176 -0.04 0.94 -1.27
CA SER A 176 1.17 1.25 -0.53
C SER A 176 2.17 0.08 -0.57
N MET A 177 1.70 -1.14 -0.31
CA MET A 177 2.53 -2.35 -0.40
C MET A 177 3.13 -2.57 -1.78
N THR A 178 2.39 -2.26 -2.84
CA THR A 178 2.88 -2.36 -4.22
C THR A 178 4.04 -1.38 -4.47
N TYR A 179 3.94 -0.14 -4.00
CA TYR A 179 5.04 0.83 -4.10
C TYR A 179 6.26 0.41 -3.28
N TYR A 180 6.04 -0.13 -2.07
CA TYR A 180 7.12 -0.64 -1.23
C TYR A 180 7.82 -1.83 -1.86
N ALA A 181 7.08 -2.81 -2.37
CA ALA A 181 7.66 -3.96 -3.07
C ALA A 181 8.49 -3.53 -4.30
N SER A 182 7.99 -2.56 -5.06
CA SER A 182 8.73 -1.99 -6.21
C SER A 182 10.02 -1.30 -5.78
N ALA A 183 9.96 -0.47 -4.73
CA ALA A 183 11.11 0.24 -4.19
C ALA A 183 12.17 -0.71 -3.64
N LEU A 184 11.74 -1.71 -2.87
CA LEU A 184 12.63 -2.74 -2.31
C LEU A 184 13.30 -3.59 -3.39
N ASN A 185 12.57 -4.00 -4.43
CA ASN A 185 13.15 -4.68 -5.58
C ASN A 185 14.24 -3.85 -6.26
N GLY A 186 13.99 -2.56 -6.44
CA GLY A 186 14.96 -1.64 -7.01
C GLY A 186 16.18 -1.44 -6.11
N ASN A 187 15.98 -1.24 -4.81
CA ASN A 187 17.07 -1.10 -3.83
C ASN A 187 17.89 -2.38 -3.72
N ASN A 188 17.25 -3.55 -3.71
CA ASN A 188 17.97 -4.83 -3.70
C ASN A 188 18.88 -4.99 -4.92
N ALA A 189 18.37 -4.68 -6.10
CA ALA A 189 19.18 -4.71 -7.34
C ALA A 189 20.32 -3.67 -7.30
N LEU A 190 20.11 -2.51 -6.67
CA LEU A 190 21.14 -1.51 -6.45
C LEU A 190 22.26 -2.03 -5.52
N ILE A 191 21.88 -2.58 -4.35
CA ILE A 191 22.81 -3.12 -3.35
C ILE A 191 23.63 -4.27 -3.95
N GLU A 192 23.01 -5.17 -4.71
CA GLU A 192 23.69 -6.21 -5.46
C GLU A 192 24.75 -5.63 -6.44
N ARG A 193 24.41 -4.56 -7.15
CA ARG A 193 25.36 -3.90 -8.06
C ARG A 193 26.52 -3.24 -7.31
N ILE A 194 26.26 -2.62 -6.15
CA ILE A 194 27.31 -2.04 -5.29
C ILE A 194 28.22 -3.15 -4.80
N TYR A 195 27.68 -4.24 -4.26
CA TYR A 195 28.42 -5.39 -3.76
C TYR A 195 29.33 -6.02 -4.82
N ASN A 196 28.82 -6.21 -6.04
CA ASN A 196 29.58 -6.78 -7.15
C ASN A 196 30.69 -5.84 -7.69
N ASN A 197 30.65 -4.55 -7.33
CA ASN A 197 31.62 -3.56 -7.77
C ASN A 197 32.45 -2.96 -6.61
N THR A 198 32.47 -3.58 -5.44
CA THR A 198 33.16 -3.08 -4.22
C THR A 198 34.61 -2.67 -4.46
N GLN A 199 35.37 -3.45 -5.22
CA GLN A 199 36.76 -3.12 -5.57
C GLN A 199 36.89 -1.84 -6.40
N LYS A 200 35.99 -1.64 -7.39
CA LYS A 200 36.02 -0.44 -8.25
C LYS A 200 35.55 0.80 -7.49
N LEU A 201 34.71 0.61 -6.48
CA LEU A 201 34.18 1.65 -5.61
C LEU A 201 35.11 1.97 -4.44
N GLY A 202 36.22 1.22 -4.28
CA GLY A 202 37.23 1.45 -3.26
C GLY A 202 36.82 1.05 -1.84
N PHE A 203 35.90 0.07 -1.70
CA PHE A 203 35.53 -0.48 -0.38
C PHE A 203 36.63 -1.41 0.13
N ASN A 204 36.88 -1.35 1.45
CA ASN A 204 37.75 -2.27 2.15
C ASN A 204 37.03 -3.59 2.50
N ASP A 205 37.75 -4.58 3.03
CA ASP A 205 37.21 -5.91 3.33
C ASP A 205 36.12 -5.87 4.41
N ILE A 206 36.28 -5.02 5.44
CA ILE A 206 35.30 -4.85 6.53
C ILE A 206 34.00 -4.24 5.96
N GLN A 207 34.13 -3.20 5.14
CA GLN A 207 32.99 -2.56 4.47
C GLN A 207 32.26 -3.53 3.55
N LYS A 208 33.01 -4.41 2.86
CA LYS A 208 32.43 -5.43 2.01
C LYS A 208 31.65 -6.49 2.79
N GLU A 209 32.16 -6.92 3.95
CA GLU A 209 31.45 -7.84 4.86
C GLU A 209 30.13 -7.22 5.35
N THR A 210 30.18 -5.98 5.84
CA THR A 210 28.99 -5.25 6.25
C THR A 210 27.97 -5.08 5.11
N LEU A 211 28.46 -4.82 3.89
CA LEU A 211 27.60 -4.68 2.71
C LEU A 211 26.98 -6.03 2.32
N ASP A 212 27.64 -7.16 2.58
CA ASP A 212 27.08 -8.50 2.35
C ASP A 212 25.91 -8.78 3.29
N ASP A 213 26.03 -8.39 4.57
CA ASP A 213 24.94 -8.49 5.54
C ASP A 213 23.73 -7.66 5.10
N ILE A 214 23.94 -6.40 4.69
CA ILE A 214 22.88 -5.53 4.19
C ILE A 214 22.22 -6.12 2.92
N ARG A 215 22.99 -6.76 2.05
CA ARG A 215 22.50 -7.43 0.84
C ARG A 215 21.55 -8.56 1.21
N LEU A 216 21.90 -9.38 2.20
CA LEU A 216 21.05 -10.47 2.70
C LEU A 216 19.77 -9.92 3.34
N ASP A 217 19.88 -8.91 4.18
CA ASP A 217 18.73 -8.26 4.82
C ASP A 217 17.80 -7.60 3.79
N SER A 218 18.37 -6.94 2.78
CA SER A 218 17.61 -6.34 1.68
C SER A 218 16.85 -7.38 0.87
N ALA A 219 17.49 -8.52 0.56
CA ALA A 219 16.86 -9.62 -0.17
C ALA A 219 15.72 -10.23 0.64
N GLN A 220 15.90 -10.43 1.95
CA GLN A 220 14.86 -10.91 2.85
C GLN A 220 13.69 -9.94 2.92
N CYS A 221 13.95 -8.65 3.10
CA CYS A 221 12.93 -7.61 3.15
C CYS A 221 12.12 -7.52 1.85
N CYS A 222 12.80 -7.67 0.71
CA CYS A 222 12.16 -7.72 -0.61
C CYS A 222 11.23 -8.93 -0.74
N GLN A 223 11.65 -10.10 -0.29
CA GLN A 223 10.83 -11.31 -0.31
C GLN A 223 9.62 -11.18 0.61
N GLU A 224 9.78 -10.64 1.80
CA GLU A 224 8.69 -10.36 2.74
C GLU A 224 7.64 -9.43 2.13
N ALA A 225 8.07 -8.33 1.50
CA ALA A 225 7.18 -7.41 0.80
C ALA A 225 6.38 -8.09 -0.33
N GLN A 226 7.02 -8.97 -1.10
CA GLN A 226 6.35 -9.71 -2.18
C GLN A 226 5.31 -10.69 -1.63
N ILE A 227 5.62 -11.41 -0.56
CA ILE A 227 4.70 -12.33 0.12
C ILE A 227 3.50 -11.55 0.64
N THR A 228 3.73 -10.47 1.39
CA THR A 228 2.67 -9.64 1.97
C THR A 228 1.77 -9.03 0.89
N THR A 229 2.36 -8.52 -0.22
CA THR A 229 1.59 -8.02 -1.37
C THR A 229 0.72 -9.12 -1.99
N THR A 230 1.24 -10.34 -2.10
CA THR A 230 0.51 -11.49 -2.64
C THR A 230 -0.66 -11.88 -1.74
N ILE A 231 -0.45 -11.93 -0.42
CA ILE A 231 -1.50 -12.22 0.56
C ILE A 231 -2.60 -11.16 0.47
N MET A 232 -2.20 -9.87 0.45
CA MET A 232 -3.11 -8.75 0.35
C MET A 232 -4.01 -8.82 -0.90
N THR A 233 -3.43 -9.14 -2.05
CA THR A 233 -4.18 -9.31 -3.30
C THR A 233 -5.21 -10.44 -3.17
N LYS A 234 -4.79 -11.60 -2.68
CA LYS A 234 -5.70 -12.75 -2.47
C LYS A 234 -6.80 -12.45 -1.47
N MET A 235 -6.50 -11.71 -0.41
CA MET A 235 -7.47 -11.29 0.58
C MET A 235 -8.51 -10.34 -0.03
N THR A 236 -8.08 -9.39 -0.85
CA THR A 236 -8.96 -8.49 -1.60
C THR A 236 -9.88 -9.27 -2.55
N ASP A 237 -9.35 -10.23 -3.30
CA ASP A 237 -10.11 -11.08 -4.21
C ASP A 237 -11.14 -11.95 -3.47
N ALA A 238 -10.73 -12.54 -2.36
CA ALA A 238 -11.65 -13.32 -1.50
C ALA A 238 -12.79 -12.45 -0.98
N ARG A 239 -12.48 -11.21 -0.58
CA ARG A 239 -13.47 -10.24 -0.10
C ARG A 239 -14.50 -9.88 -1.17
N ILE A 240 -14.05 -9.55 -2.37
CA ILE A 240 -14.93 -9.25 -3.51
C ILE A 240 -15.84 -10.44 -3.80
N SER A 241 -15.29 -11.66 -3.74
CA SER A 241 -16.05 -12.90 -3.94
C SER A 241 -17.14 -13.09 -2.87
N LEU A 242 -16.82 -12.85 -1.59
CA LEU A 242 -17.79 -12.92 -0.48
C LEU A 242 -18.90 -11.88 -0.64
N MET A 243 -18.57 -10.65 -1.03
CA MET A 243 -19.56 -9.62 -1.32
C MET A 243 -20.49 -10.04 -2.48
N GLY A 244 -19.93 -10.59 -3.57
CA GLY A 244 -20.70 -11.14 -4.69
C GLY A 244 -21.66 -12.25 -4.26
N ASN A 245 -21.20 -13.15 -3.39
CA ASN A 245 -22.04 -14.21 -2.82
C ASN A 245 -23.19 -13.63 -1.96
N ASN A 246 -22.91 -12.63 -1.14
CA ASN A 246 -23.95 -11.97 -0.33
C ASN A 246 -25.01 -11.30 -1.20
N VAL A 247 -24.62 -10.59 -2.26
CA VAL A 247 -25.55 -10.01 -3.25
C VAL A 247 -26.39 -11.10 -3.92
N SER A 248 -25.76 -12.21 -4.32
CA SER A 248 -26.46 -13.37 -4.90
C SER A 248 -27.49 -13.95 -3.96
N ASN A 249 -27.14 -14.09 -2.67
CA ASN A 249 -28.06 -14.57 -1.64
C ASN A 249 -29.22 -13.60 -1.41
N LEU A 250 -29.00 -12.28 -1.42
CA LEU A 250 -30.07 -11.29 -1.34
C LEU A 250 -30.99 -11.38 -2.57
N MET A 251 -30.43 -11.47 -3.79
CA MET A 251 -31.22 -11.64 -5.02
C MET A 251 -32.03 -12.93 -4.97
N LYS A 252 -31.45 -14.04 -4.50
CA LYS A 252 -32.15 -15.30 -4.29
C LYS A 252 -33.36 -15.13 -3.35
N ARG A 253 -33.18 -14.46 -2.22
CA ARG A 253 -34.29 -14.18 -1.27
C ARG A 253 -35.38 -13.34 -1.88
N LEU A 254 -35.02 -12.24 -2.62
CA LEU A 254 -35.97 -11.41 -3.32
C LEU A 254 -36.76 -12.18 -4.38
N THR A 255 -36.05 -13.04 -5.16
CA THR A 255 -36.69 -13.88 -6.17
C THR A 255 -37.69 -14.85 -5.55
N ILE A 256 -37.35 -15.49 -4.43
CA ILE A 256 -38.25 -16.39 -3.69
C ILE A 256 -39.52 -15.65 -3.26
N ILE A 257 -39.37 -14.45 -2.66
CA ILE A 257 -40.50 -13.63 -2.26
C ILE A 257 -41.38 -13.29 -3.48
N SER A 258 -40.77 -12.88 -4.60
CA SER A 258 -41.50 -12.53 -5.81
C SER A 258 -42.27 -13.72 -6.39
N ILE A 259 -41.66 -14.93 -6.41
CA ILE A 259 -42.32 -16.16 -6.90
C ILE A 259 -43.51 -16.54 -6.02
N ILE A 260 -43.40 -16.35 -4.69
CA ILE A 260 -44.53 -16.60 -3.77
C ILE A 260 -45.66 -15.58 -3.96
N MET A 261 -45.32 -14.29 -4.11
CA MET A 261 -46.29 -13.21 -4.25
C MET A 261 -46.99 -13.17 -5.61
N MET A 262 -46.32 -13.68 -6.68
CA MET A 262 -46.86 -13.61 -8.03
C MET A 262 -48.22 -14.28 -8.21
N PRO A 263 -48.45 -15.56 -7.85
CA PRO A 263 -49.77 -16.18 -7.94
C PRO A 263 -50.79 -15.56 -6.98
N MET A 264 -50.33 -15.10 -5.82
CA MET A 264 -51.20 -14.41 -4.85
C MET A 264 -51.75 -13.09 -5.43
N ASN A 265 -50.86 -12.29 -6.06
CA ASN A 265 -51.24 -11.04 -6.71
C ASN A 265 -52.22 -11.26 -7.90
N LEU A 266 -51.98 -12.32 -8.68
CA LEU A 266 -52.86 -12.67 -9.79
C LEU A 266 -54.31 -12.99 -9.28
N ILE A 267 -54.42 -13.84 -8.25
CA ILE A 267 -55.70 -14.25 -7.65
C ILE A 267 -56.38 -13.04 -6.96
N ALA A 268 -55.59 -12.23 -6.24
CA ALA A 268 -56.12 -11.00 -5.61
C ALA A 268 -56.61 -9.98 -6.64
N GLY A 269 -55.91 -9.88 -7.81
CA GLY A 269 -56.37 -9.03 -8.92
C GLY A 269 -57.70 -9.47 -9.51
N ILE A 270 -57.86 -10.78 -9.72
CA ILE A 270 -59.12 -11.36 -10.23
C ILE A 270 -60.26 -11.16 -9.17
N GLY A 271 -59.96 -11.41 -7.88
CA GLY A 271 -60.92 -11.24 -6.78
C GLY A 271 -61.33 -9.80 -6.51
N GLY A 272 -60.52 -8.83 -6.98
CA GLY A 272 -60.82 -7.38 -6.89
C GLY A 272 -61.68 -6.83 -8.03
N MET A 273 -61.96 -7.64 -9.05
CA MET A 273 -62.80 -7.23 -10.16
C MET A 273 -64.28 -7.28 -9.78
N SER A 274 -65.11 -6.32 -10.29
CA SER A 274 -66.53 -6.25 -10.03
C SER A 274 -67.30 -7.48 -10.46
N GLU A 275 -66.83 -8.12 -11.54
CA GLU A 275 -67.37 -9.38 -12.09
C GLU A 275 -67.32 -10.52 -11.07
N PHE A 276 -66.26 -10.56 -10.22
CA PHE A 276 -66.17 -11.58 -9.18
C PHE A 276 -67.23 -11.44 -8.08
N THR A 277 -67.58 -10.23 -7.74
CA THR A 277 -68.68 -9.96 -6.79
C THR A 277 -70.06 -10.34 -7.36
N VAL A 278 -70.31 -9.98 -8.62
CA VAL A 278 -71.55 -10.35 -9.30
C VAL A 278 -71.65 -11.86 -9.46
N PHE A 279 -70.60 -12.53 -9.85
CA PHE A 279 -70.52 -13.99 -9.97
C PHE A 279 -70.81 -14.69 -8.64
N ASN A 280 -70.25 -14.21 -7.51
CA ASN A 280 -70.49 -14.80 -6.20
C ASN A 280 -71.92 -14.59 -5.70
N GLU A 281 -72.55 -13.44 -5.94
CA GLU A 281 -73.93 -13.19 -5.56
C GLU A 281 -74.94 -14.00 -6.42
N GLU A 282 -74.71 -14.13 -7.73
CA GLU A 282 -75.58 -14.78 -8.65
C GLU A 282 -75.52 -16.33 -8.57
N TYR A 283 -74.33 -16.89 -8.47
CA TYR A 283 -74.15 -18.34 -8.47
C TYR A 283 -74.06 -18.96 -7.08
N PHE A 284 -73.37 -18.34 -6.15
CA PHE A 284 -73.18 -18.91 -4.80
C PHE A 284 -74.08 -18.32 -3.72
N LYS A 285 -74.84 -17.23 -4.03
CA LYS A 285 -75.71 -16.53 -3.09
C LYS A 285 -75.03 -16.17 -1.76
N MET A 286 -73.72 -15.92 -1.79
CA MET A 286 -72.90 -15.61 -0.63
C MET A 286 -72.77 -14.10 -0.46
N PRO A 287 -73.02 -13.57 0.77
CA PRO A 287 -72.80 -12.15 1.01
C PRO A 287 -71.31 -11.82 0.98
N MET A 288 -70.97 -10.60 0.55
CA MET A 288 -69.58 -10.08 0.49
C MET A 288 -68.77 -10.32 1.76
N ALA A 289 -69.42 -10.22 2.92
CA ALA A 289 -68.79 -10.39 4.23
C ALA A 289 -68.23 -11.82 4.45
N VAL A 290 -68.67 -12.80 3.64
CA VAL A 290 -68.20 -14.20 3.73
C VAL A 290 -67.24 -14.52 2.58
N SER A 291 -67.46 -13.95 1.38
CA SER A 291 -66.63 -14.19 0.19
C SER A 291 -65.20 -13.73 0.32
N TYR A 292 -64.94 -12.55 0.86
CA TYR A 292 -63.58 -12.01 1.02
C TYR A 292 -62.73 -12.78 2.07
N PRO A 293 -63.21 -13.12 3.26
CA PRO A 293 -62.46 -13.98 4.17
C PRO A 293 -62.08 -15.34 3.57
N ILE A 294 -62.92 -15.97 2.76
CA ILE A 294 -62.63 -17.20 2.06
C ILE A 294 -61.53 -16.98 1.00
N LEU A 295 -61.60 -15.88 0.25
CA LEU A 295 -60.56 -15.51 -0.72
C LEU A 295 -59.22 -15.30 -0.03
N PHE A 296 -59.17 -14.61 1.11
CA PHE A 296 -57.94 -14.43 1.88
C PHE A 296 -57.37 -15.76 2.39
N LEU A 297 -58.22 -16.64 2.86
CA LEU A 297 -57.79 -17.99 3.32
C LEU A 297 -57.26 -18.80 2.17
N PHE A 298 -57.86 -18.74 0.99
CA PHE A 298 -57.39 -19.40 -0.24
C PHE A 298 -56.05 -18.83 -0.70
N LEU A 299 -55.83 -17.51 -0.67
CA LEU A 299 -54.58 -16.85 -0.93
C LEU A 299 -53.48 -17.36 0.03
N GLY A 300 -53.76 -17.48 1.31
CA GLY A 300 -52.83 -18.04 2.31
C GLY A 300 -52.43 -19.47 2.00
N ILE A 301 -53.37 -20.33 1.58
CA ILE A 301 -53.12 -21.71 1.17
C ILE A 301 -52.20 -21.75 -0.09
N VAL A 302 -52.49 -20.93 -1.09
CA VAL A 302 -51.67 -20.85 -2.31
C VAL A 302 -50.25 -20.39 -1.97
N GLY A 303 -50.10 -19.35 -1.12
CA GLY A 303 -48.76 -18.90 -0.69
C GLY A 303 -47.99 -19.97 0.07
N PHE A 304 -48.67 -20.73 0.92
CA PHE A 304 -48.07 -21.85 1.65
C PHE A 304 -47.65 -23.01 0.72
N LEU A 305 -48.47 -23.34 -0.25
CA LEU A 305 -48.19 -24.39 -1.22
C LEU A 305 -46.99 -24.01 -2.13
N THR A 306 -46.95 -22.75 -2.60
CA THR A 306 -45.80 -22.24 -3.40
C THR A 306 -44.53 -22.24 -2.57
N TYR A 307 -44.57 -21.83 -1.29
CA TYR A 307 -43.43 -21.91 -0.38
C TYR A 307 -42.94 -23.35 -0.21
N LYS A 308 -43.82 -24.32 0.07
CA LYS A 308 -43.47 -25.75 0.19
C LYS A 308 -42.91 -26.33 -1.11
N CYS A 309 -43.45 -25.93 -2.27
CA CYS A 309 -42.95 -26.36 -3.56
C CYS A 309 -41.50 -25.87 -3.80
N LEU A 310 -41.23 -24.60 -3.48
CA LEU A 310 -39.87 -24.04 -3.57
C LEU A 310 -38.88 -24.72 -2.62
N GLN A 311 -39.33 -25.05 -1.41
CA GLN A 311 -38.51 -25.79 -0.44
C GLN A 311 -38.14 -27.19 -0.95
N LYS A 312 -39.07 -27.91 -1.60
CA LYS A 312 -38.83 -29.22 -2.19
C LYS A 312 -37.91 -29.15 -3.41
N MET A 313 -37.87 -28.04 -4.15
CA MET A 313 -37.00 -27.83 -5.30
C MET A 313 -35.57 -27.37 -4.91
N TYR A 314 -35.20 -27.37 -3.64
CA TYR A 314 -33.87 -26.92 -3.15
C TYR A 314 -33.53 -25.45 -3.49
N LEU A 315 -34.53 -24.62 -3.67
CA LEU A 315 -34.35 -23.19 -3.92
C LEU A 315 -34.26 -22.36 -2.62
N LEU A 316 -34.61 -22.96 -1.50
CA LEU A 316 -34.52 -22.41 -0.12
C LEU A 316 -33.40 -23.03 0.68
#